data_21bb2936e7b9794a5589cb15396ed472
#
_entry.id   21bb2936e7b9794a5589cb15396ed472
#
_cell.length_a   1.000
_cell.length_b   1.000
_cell.length_c   1.000
_cell.angle_alpha   90.00
_cell.angle_beta   90.00
_cell.angle_gamma   90.00
#
_symmetry.space_group_name_H-M   'P 1'
#
loop_
_entity.id
_entity.type
_entity.pdbx_description
1 polymer ?
#
loop_
_entity_poly.entity_id
_entity_poly.type
_entity_poly.pdbx_seq_one_letter_code
_entity_poly.pdbx_strand_id
1 'polypeptide(L)'
;SSFEQLVELGKGNRQFDANDQHIIHIVDWLWQYAFDQRASDIHIEPRRDLGIVRFRIDGVLHQVYQIPMAVMNAMTSRIKLLGRMDVIEKRRPQDGRVKTRTPAGQEVELRLSTLPTAFGEKLVMRIFDPEVLVRDLRSLGFSSDDQVRWQQMTTTPNGIVLVTGPTGSGKTTTLYTTLK
;
A
#
# COMPACT_ATOMS: atom_id res chain seq x y z
N SER A 1 -8.98 0.04 20.79
CA SER A 1 -7.60 -0.07 20.28
C SER A 1 -6.92 1.28 20.37
N SER A 2 -5.59 1.34 20.41
CA SER A 2 -4.86 2.62 20.46
C SER A 2 -5.15 3.52 19.25
N PHE A 3 -5.49 2.94 18.11
CA PHE A 3 -5.88 3.68 16.90
C PHE A 3 -7.20 4.41 17.07
N GLU A 4 -8.23 3.77 17.63
CA GLU A 4 -9.52 4.41 17.91
C GLU A 4 -9.38 5.56 18.91
N GLN A 5 -8.52 5.41 19.91
CA GLN A 5 -8.21 6.49 20.87
C GLN A 5 -7.49 7.66 20.17
N LEU A 6 -6.58 7.38 19.25
CA LEU A 6 -5.88 8.39 18.48
C LEU A 6 -6.83 9.13 17.51
N VAL A 7 -7.77 8.39 16.90
CA VAL A 7 -8.81 8.96 16.04
C VAL A 7 -9.82 9.78 16.85
N GLU A 8 -10.18 9.34 18.05
CA GLU A 8 -11.05 10.09 18.97
C GLU A 8 -10.44 11.44 19.37
N LEU A 9 -9.12 11.49 19.61
CA LEU A 9 -8.39 12.74 19.87
C LEU A 9 -8.46 13.72 18.69
N GLY A 10 -8.63 13.21 17.46
CA GLY A 10 -8.79 14.01 16.25
C GLY A 10 -10.17 14.59 16.02
N LYS A 11 -11.18 14.20 16.81
CA LYS A 11 -12.55 14.74 16.70
C LYS A 11 -12.71 16.15 17.31
N GLY A 12 -11.74 16.61 18.08
CA GLY A 12 -11.68 17.99 18.58
C GLY A 12 -11.28 18.98 17.47
N ASN A 13 -11.60 20.24 17.64
CA ASN A 13 -11.29 21.35 16.71
C ASN A 13 -9.78 21.68 16.65
N ARG A 14 -8.92 20.65 16.73
CA ARG A 14 -7.47 20.77 16.77
C ARG A 14 -6.89 20.63 15.36
N GLN A 15 -6.06 21.57 14.98
CA GLN A 15 -5.21 21.41 13.79
C GLN A 15 -4.03 20.51 14.14
N PHE A 16 -3.78 19.50 13.29
CA PHE A 16 -2.64 18.61 13.40
C PHE A 16 -1.58 18.99 12.37
N ASP A 17 -0.32 18.97 12.80
CA ASP A 17 0.84 19.11 11.92
C ASP A 17 1.36 17.72 11.48
N ALA A 18 2.04 17.69 10.34
CA ALA A 18 2.68 16.48 9.82
C ALA A 18 3.74 15.89 10.77
N ASN A 19 4.31 16.69 11.66
CA ASN A 19 5.30 16.30 12.66
C ASN A 19 4.72 16.06 14.06
N ASP A 20 3.39 16.17 14.21
CA ASP A 20 2.72 15.83 15.45
C ASP A 20 2.96 14.35 15.79
N GLN A 21 3.37 14.06 17.03
CA GLN A 21 3.67 12.69 17.47
C GLN A 21 2.47 11.75 17.27
N HIS A 22 1.25 12.23 17.47
CA HIS A 22 0.06 11.43 17.22
C HIS A 22 -0.09 11.04 15.76
N ILE A 23 0.20 11.96 14.83
CA ILE A 23 0.15 11.71 13.39
C ILE A 23 1.24 10.73 12.97
N ILE A 24 2.45 10.88 13.50
CA ILE A 24 3.55 9.93 13.26
C ILE A 24 3.13 8.52 13.67
N HIS A 25 2.61 8.36 14.89
CA HIS A 25 2.17 7.05 15.39
C HIS A 25 0.99 6.47 14.61
N ILE A 26 0.05 7.30 14.14
CA ILE A 26 -1.07 6.84 13.30
C ILE A 26 -0.55 6.29 11.96
N VAL A 27 0.37 7.00 11.31
CA VAL A 27 0.94 6.57 10.03
C VAL A 27 1.74 5.28 10.20
N ASP A 28 2.60 5.20 11.21
CA ASP A 28 3.39 4.02 11.50
C ASP A 28 2.48 2.82 11.81
N TRP A 29 1.46 3.01 12.63
CA TRP A 29 0.49 1.98 12.96
C TRP A 29 -0.29 1.51 11.73
N LEU A 30 -0.71 2.43 10.85
CA LEU A 30 -1.43 2.10 9.63
C LEU A 30 -0.60 1.21 8.70
N TRP A 31 0.69 1.53 8.54
CA TRP A 31 1.60 0.73 7.73
C TRP A 31 1.82 -0.66 8.34
N GLN A 32 2.09 -0.74 9.65
CA GLN A 32 2.24 -2.02 10.35
C GLN A 32 1.00 -2.89 10.17
N TYR A 33 -0.18 -2.31 10.36
CA TYR A 33 -1.44 -3.03 10.20
C TYR A 33 -1.65 -3.52 8.77
N ALA A 34 -1.30 -2.70 7.77
CA ALA A 34 -1.36 -3.11 6.37
C ALA A 34 -0.41 -4.29 6.06
N PHE A 35 0.79 -4.29 6.64
CA PHE A 35 1.74 -5.40 6.50
C PHE A 35 1.21 -6.67 7.16
N ASP A 36 0.68 -6.59 8.37
CA ASP A 36 0.08 -7.71 9.08
C ASP A 36 -1.12 -8.32 8.33
N GLN A 37 -1.91 -7.48 7.67
CA GLN A 37 -3.04 -7.92 6.85
C GLN A 37 -2.62 -8.37 5.44
N ARG A 38 -1.34 -8.33 5.10
CA ARG A 38 -0.79 -8.65 3.78
C ARG A 38 -1.45 -7.85 2.66
N ALA A 39 -1.73 -6.58 2.93
CA ALA A 39 -2.28 -5.67 1.92
C ALA A 39 -1.27 -5.41 0.80
N SER A 40 -1.74 -5.36 -0.43
CA SER A 40 -0.94 -4.95 -1.59
C SER A 40 -0.96 -3.44 -1.79
N ASP A 41 -2.05 -2.78 -1.43
CA ASP A 41 -2.23 -1.34 -1.57
C ASP A 41 -3.00 -0.78 -0.37
N ILE A 42 -2.66 0.46 -0.01
CA ILE A 42 -3.37 1.28 0.96
C ILE A 42 -3.95 2.47 0.22
N HIS A 43 -5.24 2.70 0.37
CA HIS A 43 -5.94 3.85 -0.18
C HIS A 43 -6.42 4.75 0.95
N ILE A 44 -6.10 6.03 0.90
CA ILE A 44 -6.66 7.07 1.77
C ILE A 44 -7.41 8.05 0.89
N GLU A 45 -8.72 8.11 1.03
CA GLU A 45 -9.61 8.84 0.14
C GLU A 45 -10.41 9.89 0.90
N PRO A 46 -10.35 11.17 0.49
CA PRO A 46 -11.21 12.20 1.05
C PRO A 46 -12.64 12.03 0.58
N ARG A 47 -13.57 12.21 1.50
CA ARG A 47 -14.99 12.43 1.25
C ARG A 47 -15.37 13.82 1.76
N ARG A 48 -16.64 14.21 1.67
CA ARG A 48 -17.09 15.53 2.09
C ARG A 48 -16.67 15.87 3.52
N ASP A 49 -16.92 14.98 4.46
CA ASP A 49 -16.80 15.24 5.90
C ASP A 49 -15.79 14.32 6.61
N LEU A 50 -15.26 13.33 5.92
CA LEU A 50 -14.35 12.33 6.48
C LEU A 50 -13.38 11.74 5.44
N GLY A 51 -12.33 11.10 5.92
CA GLY A 51 -11.44 10.28 5.11
C GLY A 51 -11.78 8.78 5.24
N ILE A 52 -11.66 8.05 4.15
CA ILE A 52 -11.84 6.60 4.13
C ILE A 52 -10.50 5.94 3.88
N VAL A 53 -10.13 5.00 4.74
CA VAL A 53 -8.96 4.14 4.57
C VAL A 53 -9.42 2.78 4.08
N ARG A 54 -8.86 2.33 2.95
CA ARG A 54 -9.12 1.01 2.38
C ARG A 54 -7.82 0.26 2.12
N PHE A 55 -7.83 -1.03 2.36
CA PHE A 55 -6.75 -1.93 1.98
C PHE A 55 -7.19 -2.82 0.82
N ARG A 56 -6.27 -3.03 -0.12
CA ARG A 56 -6.43 -4.11 -1.10
C ARG A 56 -5.77 -5.36 -0.54
N ILE A 57 -6.56 -6.41 -0.36
CA ILE A 57 -6.11 -7.71 0.13
C ILE A 57 -6.62 -8.76 -0.86
N ASP A 58 -5.72 -9.57 -1.42
CA ASP A 58 -6.05 -10.58 -2.44
C ASP A 58 -6.89 -10.03 -3.61
N GLY A 59 -6.57 -8.81 -4.06
CA GLY A 59 -7.22 -8.14 -5.17
C GLY A 59 -8.51 -7.39 -4.83
N VAL A 60 -9.05 -7.52 -3.61
CA VAL A 60 -10.30 -6.90 -3.17
C VAL A 60 -10.02 -5.70 -2.26
N LEU A 61 -10.73 -4.59 -2.48
CA LEU A 61 -10.66 -3.41 -1.61
C LEU A 61 -11.62 -3.55 -0.44
N HIS A 62 -11.05 -3.51 0.77
CA HIS A 62 -11.78 -3.53 2.03
C HIS A 62 -11.69 -2.18 2.72
N GLN A 63 -12.83 -1.65 3.17
CA GLN A 63 -12.82 -0.46 4.02
C GLN A 63 -12.37 -0.86 5.42
N VAL A 64 -11.33 -0.20 5.91
CA VAL A 64 -10.70 -0.53 7.20
C VAL A 64 -11.09 0.49 8.26
N TYR A 65 -10.97 1.80 7.93
CA TYR A 65 -11.25 2.89 8.85
C TYR A 65 -11.92 4.08 8.15
N GLN A 66 -12.66 4.85 8.98
CA GLN A 66 -13.07 6.21 8.69
C GLN A 66 -12.35 7.14 9.65
N ILE A 67 -11.77 8.20 9.15
CA ILE A 67 -10.97 9.14 9.93
C ILE A 67 -11.46 10.58 9.72
N PRO A 68 -11.36 11.46 10.73
CA PRO A 68 -11.67 12.87 10.57
C PRO A 68 -10.79 13.52 9.51
N MET A 69 -11.32 14.49 8.76
CA MET A 69 -10.58 15.18 7.70
C MET A 69 -9.29 15.84 8.20
N ALA A 70 -9.31 16.42 9.42
CA ALA A 70 -8.12 17.02 10.01
C ALA A 70 -6.98 16.00 10.20
N VAL A 71 -7.31 14.80 10.67
CA VAL A 71 -6.35 13.68 10.82
C VAL A 71 -5.88 13.20 9.45
N MET A 72 -6.79 13.01 8.50
CA MET A 72 -6.45 12.59 7.15
C MET A 72 -5.50 13.55 6.46
N ASN A 73 -5.77 14.86 6.53
CA ASN A 73 -4.92 15.89 5.92
C ASN A 73 -3.51 15.89 6.51
N ALA A 74 -3.40 15.76 7.83
CA ALA A 74 -2.11 15.66 8.51
C ALA A 74 -1.35 14.37 8.16
N MET A 75 -2.04 13.24 8.08
CA MET A 75 -1.45 11.97 7.63
C MET A 75 -0.93 12.08 6.20
N THR A 76 -1.72 12.66 5.29
CA THR A 76 -1.32 12.86 3.89
C THR A 76 -0.08 13.75 3.81
N SER A 77 -0.04 14.85 4.56
CA SER A 77 1.13 15.72 4.65
C SER A 77 2.37 14.99 5.18
N ARG A 78 2.21 14.17 6.22
CA ARG A 78 3.29 13.34 6.77
C ARG A 78 3.83 12.35 5.75
N ILE A 79 2.96 11.64 5.04
CA ILE A 79 3.34 10.64 4.05
C ILE A 79 4.01 11.31 2.84
N LYS A 80 3.51 12.48 2.39
CA LYS A 80 4.16 13.28 1.35
C LYS A 80 5.57 13.71 1.77
N LEU A 81 5.75 14.15 3.00
CA LEU A 81 7.06 14.51 3.54
C LEU A 81 8.03 13.33 3.51
N LEU A 82 7.60 12.15 3.98
CA LEU A 82 8.40 10.93 3.96
C LEU A 82 8.75 10.48 2.54
N GLY A 83 7.82 10.67 1.59
CA GLY A 83 7.98 10.35 0.18
C GLY A 83 8.74 11.41 -0.64
N ARG A 84 9.23 12.48 0.01
CA ARG A 84 9.90 13.62 -0.61
C ARG A 84 9.06 14.30 -1.70
N MET A 85 7.77 14.37 -1.47
CA MET A 85 6.81 15.11 -2.29
C MET A 85 6.66 16.54 -1.80
N ASP A 86 6.15 17.43 -2.65
CA ASP A 86 5.78 18.78 -2.26
C ASP A 86 4.49 18.75 -1.42
N VAL A 87 4.61 19.09 -0.13
CA VAL A 87 3.50 19.06 0.84
C VAL A 87 2.49 20.19 0.57
N ILE A 88 2.93 21.32 0.00
CA ILE A 88 2.10 22.49 -0.26
C ILE A 88 1.26 22.30 -1.52
N GLU A 89 1.82 21.70 -2.56
CA GLU A 89 1.12 21.47 -3.82
C GLU A 89 0.04 20.38 -3.64
N LYS A 90 -1.21 20.75 -3.89
CA LYS A 90 -2.39 19.87 -3.73
C LYS A 90 -3.21 19.72 -5.01
N ARG A 91 -2.84 20.44 -6.07
CA ARG A 91 -3.62 20.53 -7.33
C ARG A 91 -3.05 19.65 -8.43
N ARG A 92 -1.88 19.09 -8.24
CA ARG A 92 -1.21 18.25 -9.24
C ARG A 92 -0.94 16.85 -8.68
N PRO A 93 -1.06 15.81 -9.51
CA PRO A 93 -0.58 14.48 -9.14
C PRO A 93 0.90 14.50 -8.81
N GLN A 94 1.28 13.73 -7.80
CA GLN A 94 2.67 13.54 -7.42
C GLN A 94 2.94 12.07 -7.15
N ASP A 95 4.17 11.65 -7.38
CA ASP A 95 4.67 10.32 -7.08
C ASP A 95 5.86 10.41 -6.14
N GLY A 96 6.00 9.43 -5.27
CA GLY A 96 7.10 9.34 -4.32
C GLY A 96 7.35 7.91 -3.88
N ARG A 97 8.38 7.73 -3.06
CA ARG A 97 8.76 6.42 -2.52
C ARG A 97 9.24 6.55 -1.09
N VAL A 98 8.87 5.58 -0.26
CA VAL A 98 9.36 5.44 1.11
C VAL A 98 9.89 4.04 1.29
N LYS A 99 11.10 3.92 1.83
CA LYS A 99 11.63 2.64 2.32
C LYS A 99 11.39 2.55 3.81
N THR A 100 10.84 1.45 4.24
CA THR A 100 10.56 1.17 5.64
C THR A 100 10.81 -0.30 5.96
N ARG A 101 10.53 -0.72 7.19
CA ARG A 101 10.67 -2.12 7.61
C ARG A 101 9.37 -2.60 8.22
N THR A 102 9.07 -3.87 7.98
CA THR A 102 7.99 -4.57 8.67
C THR A 102 8.37 -4.84 10.12
N PRO A 103 7.42 -5.21 11.00
CA PRO A 103 7.72 -5.65 12.36
C PRO A 103 8.72 -6.81 12.44
N ALA A 104 8.74 -7.66 11.42
CA ALA A 104 9.69 -8.77 11.28
C ALA A 104 11.10 -8.33 10.81
N GLY A 105 11.31 -7.02 10.58
CA GLY A 105 12.59 -6.47 10.15
C GLY A 105 12.85 -6.51 8.64
N GLN A 106 11.91 -6.99 7.83
CA GLN A 106 12.01 -7.03 6.37
C GLN A 106 11.95 -5.63 5.78
N GLU A 107 12.83 -5.33 4.82
CA GLU A 107 12.75 -4.08 4.06
C GLU A 107 11.58 -4.10 3.08
N VAL A 108 10.81 -3.01 3.07
CA VAL A 108 9.65 -2.83 2.20
C VAL A 108 9.73 -1.44 1.57
N GLU A 109 9.42 -1.35 0.29
CA GLU A 109 9.25 -0.08 -0.41
C GLU A 109 7.76 0.23 -0.59
N LEU A 110 7.36 1.43 -0.18
CA LEU A 110 6.03 1.98 -0.46
C LEU A 110 6.16 2.94 -1.65
N ARG A 111 5.45 2.65 -2.72
CA ARG A 111 5.31 3.56 -3.87
C ARG A 111 4.05 4.38 -3.67
N LEU A 112 4.23 5.69 -3.60
CA LEU A 112 3.20 6.66 -3.25
C LEU A 112 2.72 7.39 -4.50
N SER A 113 1.42 7.61 -4.57
CA SER A 113 0.81 8.46 -5.60
C SER A 113 -0.29 9.30 -4.98
N THR A 114 -0.28 10.61 -5.22
CA THR A 114 -1.35 11.52 -4.83
C THR A 114 -2.10 12.01 -6.05
N LEU A 115 -3.43 12.11 -5.93
CA LEU A 115 -4.32 12.58 -6.97
C LEU A 115 -5.28 13.61 -6.39
N PRO A 116 -5.39 14.82 -7.00
CA PRO A 116 -6.41 15.78 -6.60
C PRO A 116 -7.82 15.23 -6.84
N THR A 117 -8.71 15.46 -5.89
CA THR A 117 -10.14 15.17 -6.01
C THR A 117 -10.96 16.38 -5.57
N ALA A 118 -12.27 16.32 -5.76
CA ALA A 118 -13.17 17.40 -5.36
C ALA A 118 -13.14 17.69 -3.85
N PHE A 119 -12.74 16.71 -3.01
CA PHE A 119 -12.73 16.83 -1.55
C PHE A 119 -11.32 16.90 -0.94
N GLY A 120 -10.29 16.94 -1.76
CA GLY A 120 -8.89 16.95 -1.33
C GLY A 120 -8.05 15.93 -2.09
N GLU A 121 -6.84 15.65 -1.59
CA GLU A 121 -5.94 14.69 -2.24
C GLU A 121 -6.28 13.26 -1.82
N LYS A 122 -6.47 12.40 -2.82
CA LYS A 122 -6.46 10.94 -2.64
C LYS A 122 -5.01 10.47 -2.64
N LEU A 123 -4.67 9.59 -1.70
CA LEU A 123 -3.36 8.96 -1.59
C LEU A 123 -3.48 7.45 -1.81
N VAL A 124 -2.62 6.92 -2.65
CA VAL A 124 -2.46 5.48 -2.87
C VAL A 124 -1.03 5.09 -2.56
N MET A 125 -0.86 4.07 -1.75
CA MET A 125 0.44 3.50 -1.39
C MET A 125 0.47 2.04 -1.82
N ARG A 126 1.31 1.71 -2.79
CA ARG A 126 1.54 0.32 -3.20
C ARG A 126 2.70 -0.25 -2.41
N ILE A 127 2.48 -1.38 -1.77
CA ILE A 127 3.48 -2.09 -0.98
C ILE A 127 4.27 -3.01 -1.91
N PHE A 128 5.57 -2.80 -1.98
CA PHE A 128 6.50 -3.62 -2.73
C PHE A 128 7.46 -4.31 -1.76
N ASP A 129 7.30 -5.64 -1.66
CA ASP A 129 8.18 -6.49 -0.86
C ASP A 129 9.20 -7.18 -1.79
N PRO A 130 10.48 -6.79 -1.74
CA PRO A 130 11.49 -7.38 -2.59
C PRO A 130 11.74 -8.87 -2.29
N GLU A 131 11.44 -9.35 -1.09
CA GLU A 131 11.60 -10.78 -0.76
C GLU A 131 10.58 -11.67 -1.49
N VAL A 132 9.45 -11.11 -1.89
CA VAL A 132 8.48 -11.82 -2.73
C VAL A 132 9.09 -12.21 -4.07
N LEU A 133 10.09 -11.46 -4.57
CA LEU A 133 10.79 -11.75 -5.82
C LEU A 133 11.78 -12.91 -5.69
N VAL A 134 12.09 -13.35 -4.47
CA VAL A 134 13.07 -14.41 -4.19
C VAL A 134 12.39 -15.77 -3.95
N ARG A 135 11.07 -15.80 -3.85
CA ARG A 135 10.29 -17.02 -3.58
C ARG A 135 10.32 -17.98 -4.78
N ASP A 136 10.20 -19.26 -4.48
CA ASP A 136 10.02 -20.31 -5.50
C ASP A 136 8.52 -20.48 -5.85
N LEU A 137 8.23 -21.15 -6.96
CA LEU A 137 6.84 -21.38 -7.41
C LEU A 137 6.03 -22.18 -6.38
N ARG A 138 6.68 -23.05 -5.62
CA ARG A 138 6.02 -23.85 -4.60
C ARG A 138 5.52 -22.98 -3.44
N SER A 139 6.36 -22.04 -3.00
CA SER A 139 5.97 -21.07 -1.94
C SER A 139 4.88 -20.10 -2.39
N LEU A 140 4.66 -19.95 -3.70
CA LEU A 140 3.56 -19.18 -4.28
C LEU A 140 2.25 -19.97 -4.38
N GLY A 141 2.24 -21.25 -3.98
CA GLY A 141 1.05 -22.09 -3.96
C GLY A 141 0.82 -22.91 -5.23
N PHE A 142 1.79 -22.99 -6.13
CA PHE A 142 1.70 -23.89 -7.28
C PHE A 142 1.73 -25.36 -6.82
N SER A 143 0.80 -26.16 -7.33
CA SER A 143 0.88 -27.61 -7.16
C SER A 143 2.10 -28.18 -7.89
N SER A 144 2.52 -29.40 -7.53
CA SER A 144 3.64 -30.06 -8.21
C SER A 144 3.38 -30.22 -9.71
N ASP A 145 2.14 -30.56 -10.08
CA ASP A 145 1.76 -30.73 -11.48
C ASP A 145 1.75 -29.40 -12.23
N ASP A 146 1.28 -28.32 -11.60
CA ASP A 146 1.29 -26.99 -12.20
C ASP A 146 2.70 -26.44 -12.37
N GLN A 147 3.61 -26.75 -11.43
CA GLN A 147 5.03 -26.39 -11.57
C GLN A 147 5.67 -27.06 -12.79
N VAL A 148 5.41 -28.34 -12.98
CA VAL A 148 5.94 -29.09 -14.15
C VAL A 148 5.38 -28.49 -15.45
N ARG A 149 4.08 -28.25 -15.52
CA ARG A 149 3.43 -27.63 -16.69
C ARG A 149 3.97 -26.24 -16.97
N TRP A 150 4.10 -25.44 -15.92
CA TRP A 150 4.64 -24.07 -15.99
C TRP A 150 6.07 -24.09 -16.54
N GLN A 151 6.93 -24.96 -16.00
CA GLN A 151 8.30 -25.09 -16.44
C GLN A 151 8.39 -25.55 -17.90
N GLN A 152 7.58 -26.50 -18.32
CA GLN A 152 7.50 -26.92 -19.72
C GLN A 152 7.12 -25.78 -20.65
N MET A 153 6.11 -24.98 -20.30
CA MET A 153 5.68 -23.83 -21.11
C MET A 153 6.75 -22.74 -21.18
N THR A 154 7.39 -22.42 -20.07
CA THR A 154 8.34 -21.28 -19.97
C THR A 154 9.73 -21.61 -20.52
N THR A 155 10.09 -22.88 -20.65
CA THR A 155 11.35 -23.31 -21.27
C THR A 155 11.24 -23.58 -22.77
N THR A 156 10.04 -23.51 -23.35
CA THR A 156 9.83 -23.65 -24.79
C THR A 156 10.47 -22.47 -25.53
N PRO A 157 11.31 -22.70 -26.54
CA PRO A 157 12.09 -21.64 -27.20
C PRO A 157 11.24 -20.65 -28.01
N ASN A 158 10.01 -21.02 -28.35
CA ASN A 158 9.09 -20.20 -29.15
C ASN A 158 7.70 -20.21 -28.52
N GLY A 159 6.99 -19.08 -28.59
CA GLY A 159 5.62 -18.97 -28.13
C GLY A 159 5.39 -17.78 -27.21
N ILE A 160 4.18 -17.69 -26.71
CA ILE A 160 3.76 -16.66 -25.74
C ILE A 160 3.09 -17.35 -24.57
N VAL A 161 3.54 -17.05 -23.36
CA VAL A 161 2.88 -17.45 -22.11
C VAL A 161 2.20 -16.20 -21.52
N LEU A 162 0.88 -16.25 -21.37
CA LEU A 162 0.08 -15.12 -20.89
C LEU A 162 -0.28 -15.32 -19.43
N VAL A 163 0.10 -14.37 -18.57
CA VAL A 163 -0.26 -14.33 -17.15
C VAL A 163 -1.32 -13.24 -16.91
N THR A 164 -2.52 -13.66 -16.53
CA THR A 164 -3.66 -12.75 -16.31
C THR A 164 -4.19 -12.82 -14.89
N GLY A 165 -4.89 -11.81 -14.47
CA GLY A 165 -5.53 -11.74 -13.16
C GLY A 165 -5.74 -10.30 -12.69
N PRO A 166 -6.55 -10.07 -11.64
CA PRO A 166 -6.78 -8.74 -11.09
C PRO A 166 -5.52 -8.14 -10.45
N THR A 167 -5.58 -6.85 -10.14
CA THR A 167 -4.49 -6.15 -9.43
C THR A 167 -4.25 -6.79 -8.07
N GLY A 168 -2.99 -7.03 -7.70
CA GLY A 168 -2.62 -7.66 -6.42
C GLY A 168 -2.81 -9.18 -6.37
N SER A 169 -3.05 -9.85 -7.51
CA SER A 169 -3.24 -11.30 -7.58
C SER A 169 -1.93 -12.12 -7.69
N GLY A 170 -0.76 -11.46 -7.73
CA GLY A 170 0.54 -12.13 -7.80
C GLY A 170 1.12 -12.30 -9.20
N LYS A 171 0.55 -11.67 -10.25
CA LYS A 171 1.07 -11.75 -11.63
C LYS A 171 2.57 -11.45 -11.72
N THR A 172 2.95 -10.27 -11.23
CA THR A 172 4.35 -9.80 -11.25
C THR A 172 5.26 -10.73 -10.45
N THR A 173 4.81 -11.21 -9.31
CA THR A 173 5.54 -12.15 -8.46
C THR A 173 5.85 -13.44 -9.21
N THR A 174 4.85 -14.02 -9.87
CA THR A 174 5.00 -15.25 -10.68
C THR A 174 6.00 -15.04 -11.82
N LEU A 175 5.91 -13.89 -12.53
CA LEU A 175 6.84 -13.57 -13.61
C LEU A 175 8.28 -13.44 -13.11
N TYR A 176 8.52 -12.71 -12.02
CA TYR A 176 9.87 -12.56 -11.47
C TYR A 176 10.45 -13.90 -10.98
N THR A 177 9.64 -14.74 -10.33
CA THR A 177 10.06 -16.08 -9.90
C THR A 177 10.45 -16.96 -11.08
N THR A 178 9.84 -16.75 -12.24
CA THR A 178 10.11 -17.53 -13.46
C THR A 178 11.37 -17.09 -14.19
N LEU A 179 11.73 -15.79 -14.09
CA LEU A 179 12.87 -15.20 -14.82
C LEU A 179 14.23 -15.42 -14.11
N LYS A 180 14.25 -16.17 -13.03
CA LYS A 180 15.45 -16.60 -12.34
C LYS A 180 16.01 -17.87 -12.98
#